data_3c5385ca0b32004992ff17fb3bf333a7
#
_entry.id   3c5385ca0b32004992ff17fb3bf333a7
#
_cell.length_a   1.000
_cell.length_b   1.000
_cell.length_c   1.000
_cell.angle_alpha   90.00
_cell.angle_beta   90.00
_cell.angle_gamma   90.00
#
_symmetry.space_group_name_H-M   'P 1'
#
loop_
_entity.id
_entity.type
_entity.pdbx_description
1 polymer ?
#
loop_
_entity_poly.entity_id
_entity_poly.type
_entity_poly.pdbx_seq_one_letter_code
_entity_poly.pdbx_strand_id
1 'polypeptide(L)'
;MTTSFIHSLQSEWLKTRRSLAAWLVILGGFFIPLIMLTARLLYPDRLPGDSAAPDFWEAFFGKCWQMMALFLLPMGVVLATTLLAQLEFRNNTWKQLHTTPQYLTTIFFSKLAVILLMMLQFLILFNIGIILAGFLPHAIYGVPFPKEAFPVEFFLLKNTWFFVDCLPIVALQYLISLQFKNFMIPLGAGIGLMVASLIALEWEYGYFIPYTYCPYNFFELRKVAGIGQQGVNFHLWALGYFVLFTVLSYVLYITKKEKG
;
A
#
# COMPACT_ATOMS: atom_id res chain seq x y z
N MET A 1 5.44 -26.68 14.14
CA MET A 1 4.55 -25.55 13.79
C MET A 1 5.15 -24.63 12.74
N THR A 2 6.41 -24.26 12.83
CA THR A 2 7.09 -23.35 11.88
C THR A 2 7.12 -23.85 10.42
N THR A 3 7.42 -25.14 10.21
CA THR A 3 7.41 -25.74 8.86
C THR A 3 6.03 -25.70 8.19
N SER A 4 4.95 -25.90 8.95
CA SER A 4 3.57 -25.82 8.46
C SER A 4 3.20 -24.40 8.00
N PHE A 5 3.64 -23.36 8.73
CA PHE A 5 3.38 -21.96 8.36
C PHE A 5 4.13 -21.57 7.07
N ILE A 6 5.40 -21.95 6.95
CA ILE A 6 6.22 -21.66 5.75
C ILE A 6 5.60 -22.32 4.52
N HIS A 7 5.20 -23.58 4.59
CA HIS A 7 4.53 -24.25 3.50
C HIS A 7 3.18 -23.64 3.14
N SER A 8 2.40 -23.20 4.13
CA SER A 8 1.15 -22.48 3.91
C SER A 8 1.40 -21.14 3.21
N LEU A 9 2.40 -20.37 3.67
CA LEU A 9 2.80 -19.11 3.07
C LEU A 9 3.25 -19.29 1.61
N GLN A 10 4.07 -20.30 1.33
CA GLN A 10 4.50 -20.62 -0.02
C GLN A 10 3.32 -20.99 -0.92
N SER A 11 2.39 -21.80 -0.42
CA SER A 11 1.18 -22.17 -1.15
C SER A 11 0.32 -20.94 -1.49
N GLU A 12 0.07 -20.06 -0.52
CA GLU A 12 -0.68 -18.81 -0.73
C GLU A 12 0.04 -17.87 -1.70
N TRP A 13 1.36 -17.73 -1.60
CA TRP A 13 2.17 -16.97 -2.54
C TRP A 13 2.08 -17.51 -3.97
N LEU A 14 2.16 -18.82 -4.16
CA LEU A 14 2.05 -19.45 -5.49
C LEU A 14 0.67 -19.22 -6.13
N LYS A 15 -0.41 -19.27 -5.36
CA LYS A 15 -1.76 -18.92 -5.82
C LYS A 15 -1.83 -17.46 -6.30
N THR A 16 -1.13 -16.57 -5.60
CA THR A 16 -1.16 -15.13 -5.85
C THR A 16 -0.32 -14.74 -7.06
N ARG A 17 0.83 -15.40 -7.29
CA ARG A 17 1.81 -15.04 -8.32
C ARG A 17 1.25 -14.94 -9.75
N ARG A 18 0.18 -15.68 -10.06
CA ARG A 18 -0.48 -15.69 -11.38
C ARG A 18 -1.86 -15.00 -11.34
N SER A 19 -2.19 -14.33 -10.26
CA SER A 19 -3.48 -13.66 -10.09
C SER A 19 -3.47 -12.24 -10.67
N LEU A 20 -4.66 -11.71 -10.87
CA LEU A 20 -4.85 -10.30 -11.26
C LEU A 20 -4.26 -9.35 -10.19
N ALA A 21 -4.29 -9.75 -8.91
CA ALA A 21 -3.70 -8.98 -7.82
C ALA A 21 -2.19 -8.76 -8.00
N ALA A 22 -1.45 -9.80 -8.41
CA ALA A 22 0.00 -9.67 -8.67
C ALA A 22 0.29 -8.68 -9.83
N TRP A 23 -0.48 -8.74 -10.90
CA TRP A 23 -0.35 -7.79 -12.01
C TRP A 23 -0.68 -6.36 -11.59
N LEU A 24 -1.71 -6.15 -10.75
CA LEU A 24 -2.04 -4.83 -10.20
C LEU A 24 -0.92 -4.25 -9.34
N VAL A 25 -0.24 -5.08 -8.56
CA VAL A 25 0.92 -4.63 -7.76
C VAL A 25 2.06 -4.18 -8.66
N ILE A 26 2.37 -4.93 -9.72
CA ILE A 26 3.45 -4.58 -10.64
C ILE A 26 3.09 -3.33 -11.45
N LEU A 27 1.94 -3.32 -12.09
CA LEU A 27 1.48 -2.20 -12.91
C LEU A 27 1.28 -0.93 -12.06
N GLY A 28 0.67 -1.08 -10.87
CA GLY A 28 0.49 0.02 -9.94
C GLY A 28 1.82 0.57 -9.42
N GLY A 29 2.77 -0.29 -9.07
CA GLY A 29 4.09 0.14 -8.61
C GLY A 29 4.85 0.98 -9.63
N PHE A 30 4.74 0.66 -10.91
CA PHE A 30 5.39 1.42 -11.99
C PHE A 30 4.53 2.55 -12.58
N PHE A 31 3.26 2.67 -12.24
CA PHE A 31 2.33 3.59 -12.90
C PHE A 31 2.79 5.06 -12.82
N ILE A 32 2.96 5.59 -11.61
CA ILE A 32 3.45 6.97 -11.40
C ILE A 32 4.90 7.14 -11.88
N PRO A 33 5.84 6.22 -11.54
CA PRO A 33 7.19 6.31 -12.06
C PRO A 33 7.28 6.40 -13.58
N LEU A 34 6.48 5.64 -14.33
CA LEU A 34 6.45 5.69 -15.79
C LEU A 34 5.92 7.03 -16.31
N ILE A 35 4.88 7.59 -15.68
CA ILE A 35 4.39 8.93 -16.04
C ILE A 35 5.49 9.97 -15.82
N MET A 36 6.17 9.93 -14.67
CA MET A 36 7.24 10.87 -14.35
C MET A 36 8.44 10.71 -15.30
N LEU A 37 8.84 9.47 -15.59
CA LEU A 37 9.90 9.18 -16.55
C LEU A 37 9.54 9.72 -17.94
N THR A 38 8.33 9.41 -18.43
CA THR A 38 7.87 9.86 -19.74
C THR A 38 7.83 11.38 -19.82
N ALA A 39 7.30 12.06 -18.79
CA ALA A 39 7.27 13.52 -18.75
C ALA A 39 8.67 14.13 -18.83
N ARG A 40 9.65 13.56 -18.13
CA ARG A 40 11.04 14.05 -18.14
C ARG A 40 11.77 13.75 -19.46
N LEU A 41 11.42 12.66 -20.14
CA LEU A 41 11.95 12.34 -21.47
C LEU A 41 11.35 13.24 -22.57
N LEU A 42 10.08 13.64 -22.44
CA LEU A 42 9.42 14.52 -23.41
C LEU A 42 9.83 15.99 -23.27
N TYR A 43 10.28 16.40 -22.08
CA TYR A 43 10.66 17.80 -21.80
C TYR A 43 12.11 17.89 -21.29
N PRO A 44 13.12 17.55 -22.13
CA PRO A 44 14.52 17.54 -21.72
C PRO A 44 15.07 18.92 -21.37
N ASP A 45 14.49 19.99 -21.91
CA ASP A 45 14.88 21.38 -21.63
C ASP A 45 14.76 21.77 -20.13
N ARG A 46 14.00 21.02 -19.35
CA ARG A 46 13.83 21.25 -17.91
C ARG A 46 14.92 20.58 -17.06
N LEU A 47 15.63 19.58 -17.61
CA LEU A 47 16.63 18.82 -16.88
C LEU A 47 17.80 19.66 -16.33
N PRO A 48 18.36 20.66 -17.06
CA PRO A 48 19.41 21.50 -16.51
C PRO A 48 18.96 22.32 -15.29
N GLY A 49 17.70 22.79 -15.28
CA GLY A 49 17.10 23.47 -14.14
C GLY A 49 16.93 22.54 -12.94
N ASP A 50 16.47 21.32 -13.17
CA ASP A 50 16.36 20.28 -12.16
C ASP A 50 17.74 19.97 -11.53
N SER A 51 18.79 19.85 -12.35
CA SER A 51 20.16 19.57 -11.88
C SER A 51 20.75 20.68 -10.99
N ALA A 52 20.31 21.92 -11.19
CA ALA A 52 20.78 23.08 -10.44
C ALA A 52 19.98 23.33 -9.16
N ALA A 53 18.80 22.72 -9.00
CA ALA A 53 17.93 22.91 -7.85
C ALA A 53 18.56 22.33 -6.57
N PRO A 54 18.59 23.08 -5.46
CA PRO A 54 19.21 22.62 -4.21
C PRO A 54 18.38 21.55 -3.49
N ASP A 55 17.08 21.45 -3.77
CA ASP A 55 16.08 20.56 -3.16
C ASP A 55 15.43 19.62 -4.16
N PHE A 56 16.17 19.26 -5.20
CA PHE A 56 15.66 18.44 -6.31
C PHE A 56 14.98 17.15 -5.83
N TRP A 57 15.67 16.37 -4.98
CA TRP A 57 15.16 15.06 -4.56
C TRP A 57 13.91 15.17 -3.70
N GLU A 58 13.88 16.11 -2.76
CA GLU A 58 12.70 16.32 -1.92
C GLU A 58 11.49 16.75 -2.75
N ALA A 59 11.69 17.69 -3.67
CA ALA A 59 10.63 18.16 -4.56
C ALA A 59 10.15 17.07 -5.53
N PHE A 60 11.08 16.27 -6.08
CA PHE A 60 10.76 15.19 -7.00
C PHE A 60 10.01 14.04 -6.30
N PHE A 61 10.50 13.58 -5.15
CA PHE A 61 9.83 12.56 -4.36
C PHE A 61 8.47 13.05 -3.85
N GLY A 62 8.39 14.30 -3.42
CA GLY A 62 7.13 14.89 -2.99
C GLY A 62 6.03 14.80 -4.04
N LYS A 63 6.35 15.07 -5.32
CA LYS A 63 5.39 14.91 -6.43
C LYS A 63 4.97 13.45 -6.64
N CYS A 64 5.92 12.51 -6.56
CA CYS A 64 5.63 11.08 -6.73
C CYS A 64 4.83 10.52 -5.56
N TRP A 65 5.22 10.84 -4.33
CA TRP A 65 4.57 10.37 -3.10
C TRP A 65 3.17 10.94 -2.91
N GLN A 66 2.90 12.16 -3.40
CA GLN A 66 1.57 12.75 -3.35
C GLN A 66 0.53 11.83 -3.98
N MET A 67 0.74 11.44 -5.22
CA MET A 67 -0.19 10.55 -5.94
C MET A 67 -0.22 9.13 -5.35
N MET A 68 0.92 8.67 -4.85
CA MET A 68 1.01 7.37 -4.18
C MET A 68 0.20 7.39 -2.87
N ALA A 69 0.44 8.35 -1.99
CA ALA A 69 -0.16 8.39 -0.65
C ALA A 69 -1.65 8.69 -0.66
N LEU A 70 -2.09 9.62 -1.54
CA LEU A 70 -3.49 10.03 -1.61
C LEU A 70 -4.38 9.00 -2.31
N PHE A 71 -3.85 8.29 -3.29
CA PHE A 71 -4.68 7.46 -4.16
C PHE A 71 -4.13 6.05 -4.39
N LEU A 72 -2.90 5.93 -4.94
CA LEU A 72 -2.44 4.69 -5.52
C LEU A 72 -2.20 3.58 -4.49
N LEU A 73 -1.60 3.91 -3.34
CA LEU A 73 -1.32 2.96 -2.28
C LEU A 73 -2.60 2.50 -1.57
N PRO A 74 -3.50 3.39 -1.06
CA PRO A 74 -4.77 2.96 -0.48
C PRO A 74 -5.63 2.15 -1.45
N MET A 75 -5.77 2.61 -2.70
CA MET A 75 -6.56 1.92 -3.72
C MET A 75 -5.94 0.57 -4.10
N GLY A 76 -4.61 0.51 -4.23
CA GLY A 76 -3.87 -0.72 -4.50
C GLY A 76 -4.09 -1.77 -3.41
N VAL A 77 -4.06 -1.37 -2.14
CA VAL A 77 -4.35 -2.25 -1.00
C VAL A 77 -5.80 -2.74 -1.03
N VAL A 78 -6.77 -1.85 -1.27
CA VAL A 78 -8.19 -2.22 -1.39
C VAL A 78 -8.37 -3.28 -2.46
N LEU A 79 -7.83 -3.05 -3.66
CA LEU A 79 -7.96 -3.97 -4.80
C LEU A 79 -7.24 -5.29 -4.53
N ALA A 80 -5.96 -5.25 -4.13
CA ALA A 80 -5.16 -6.45 -3.92
C ALA A 80 -5.75 -7.35 -2.82
N THR A 81 -6.13 -6.76 -1.69
CA THR A 81 -6.72 -7.50 -0.56
C THR A 81 -8.06 -8.13 -0.93
N THR A 82 -8.93 -7.35 -1.62
CA THR A 82 -10.24 -7.85 -2.04
C THR A 82 -10.10 -8.98 -3.06
N LEU A 83 -9.22 -8.84 -4.05
CA LEU A 83 -8.98 -9.88 -5.06
C LEU A 83 -8.42 -11.16 -4.43
N LEU A 84 -7.47 -11.04 -3.50
CA LEU A 84 -6.88 -12.19 -2.81
C LEU A 84 -7.92 -12.96 -1.99
N ALA A 85 -8.75 -12.25 -1.22
CA ALA A 85 -9.81 -12.87 -0.44
C ALA A 85 -10.83 -13.58 -1.34
N GLN A 86 -11.11 -13.00 -2.52
CA GLN A 86 -12.07 -13.55 -3.48
C GLN A 86 -11.58 -14.79 -4.24
N LEU A 87 -10.26 -15.02 -4.32
CA LEU A 87 -9.74 -16.23 -5.00
C LEU A 87 -10.32 -17.52 -4.41
N GLU A 88 -10.54 -17.57 -3.10
CA GLU A 88 -11.11 -18.73 -2.42
C GLU A 88 -12.60 -18.88 -2.64
N PHE A 89 -13.33 -17.78 -2.60
CA PHE A 89 -14.77 -17.79 -2.83
C PHE A 89 -15.12 -18.19 -4.28
N ARG A 90 -14.35 -17.66 -5.25
CA ARG A 90 -14.57 -17.94 -6.68
C ARG A 90 -14.32 -19.39 -7.06
N ASN A 91 -13.31 -20.02 -6.45
CA ASN A 91 -12.91 -21.39 -6.78
C ASN A 91 -13.62 -22.44 -5.93
N ASN A 92 -14.61 -22.06 -5.09
CA ASN A 92 -15.28 -22.94 -4.11
C ASN A 92 -14.27 -23.71 -3.21
N THR A 93 -13.03 -23.25 -3.15
CA THR A 93 -11.97 -23.87 -2.35
C THR A 93 -12.18 -23.64 -0.86
N TRP A 94 -13.09 -22.74 -0.47
CA TRP A 94 -13.49 -22.51 0.90
C TRP A 94 -13.93 -23.83 1.60
N LYS A 95 -14.72 -24.66 0.91
CA LYS A 95 -15.13 -25.97 1.43
C LYS A 95 -13.94 -26.94 1.57
N GLN A 96 -13.00 -26.90 0.63
CA GLN A 96 -11.81 -27.73 0.66
C GLN A 96 -10.83 -27.32 1.77
N LEU A 97 -10.78 -26.04 2.14
CA LEU A 97 -9.97 -25.52 3.24
C LEU A 97 -10.34 -26.16 4.59
N HIS A 98 -11.64 -26.40 4.84
CA HIS A 98 -12.11 -27.05 6.04
C HIS A 98 -11.86 -28.57 6.07
N THR A 99 -11.56 -29.19 4.94
CA THR A 99 -11.20 -30.61 4.84
C THR A 99 -9.69 -30.86 4.86
N THR A 100 -8.88 -29.78 4.77
CA THR A 100 -7.42 -29.92 4.87
C THR A 100 -6.99 -30.04 6.34
N PRO A 101 -5.91 -30.79 6.64
CA PRO A 101 -5.39 -30.94 8.00
C PRO A 101 -4.64 -29.69 8.52
N GLN A 102 -4.84 -28.52 7.89
CA GLN A 102 -4.20 -27.27 8.30
C GLN A 102 -5.07 -26.49 9.28
N TYR A 103 -4.44 -25.88 10.28
CA TYR A 103 -5.12 -25.02 11.23
C TYR A 103 -5.61 -23.74 10.55
N LEU A 104 -6.85 -23.31 10.80
CA LEU A 104 -7.43 -22.08 10.30
C LEU A 104 -6.58 -20.84 10.64
N THR A 105 -5.97 -20.84 11.82
CA THR A 105 -5.01 -19.82 12.26
C THR A 105 -3.83 -19.68 11.28
N THR A 106 -3.25 -20.82 10.87
CA THR A 106 -2.12 -20.83 9.93
C THR A 106 -2.51 -20.23 8.59
N ILE A 107 -3.68 -20.60 8.08
CA ILE A 107 -4.21 -20.10 6.82
C ILE A 107 -4.47 -18.60 6.90
N PHE A 108 -5.12 -18.13 7.98
CA PHE A 108 -5.42 -16.71 8.19
C PHE A 108 -4.15 -15.85 8.16
N PHE A 109 -3.15 -16.21 8.98
CA PHE A 109 -1.91 -15.42 9.06
C PHE A 109 -1.03 -15.56 7.82
N SER A 110 -1.01 -16.71 7.15
CA SER A 110 -0.30 -16.87 5.87
C SER A 110 -0.85 -15.95 4.80
N LYS A 111 -2.17 -15.84 4.71
CA LYS A 111 -2.84 -14.96 3.76
C LYS A 111 -2.60 -13.49 4.07
N LEU A 112 -2.73 -13.08 5.33
CA LEU A 112 -2.38 -11.72 5.75
C LEU A 112 -0.92 -11.39 5.42
N ALA A 113 0.02 -12.32 5.69
CA ALA A 113 1.42 -12.16 5.38
C ALA A 113 1.66 -11.98 3.87
N VAL A 114 0.95 -12.73 3.00
CA VAL A 114 1.04 -12.54 1.54
C VAL A 114 0.57 -11.15 1.13
N ILE A 115 -0.51 -10.62 1.71
CA ILE A 115 -0.99 -9.26 1.43
C ILE A 115 0.07 -8.23 1.82
N LEU A 116 0.68 -8.37 3.01
CA LEU A 116 1.76 -7.49 3.48
C LEU A 116 2.99 -7.56 2.57
N LEU A 117 3.37 -8.75 2.11
CA LEU A 117 4.48 -8.93 1.15
C LEU A 117 4.17 -8.28 -0.19
N MET A 118 2.93 -8.34 -0.67
CA MET A 118 2.52 -7.65 -1.90
C MET A 118 2.57 -6.14 -1.75
N MET A 119 2.15 -5.60 -0.61
CA MET A 119 2.28 -4.17 -0.30
C MET A 119 3.75 -3.74 -0.26
N LEU A 120 4.61 -4.53 0.38
CA LEU A 120 6.06 -4.29 0.38
C LEU A 120 6.64 -4.34 -1.04
N GLN A 121 6.26 -5.34 -1.83
CA GLN A 121 6.65 -5.44 -3.25
C GLN A 121 6.21 -4.21 -4.05
N PHE A 122 4.98 -3.72 -3.85
CA PHE A 122 4.50 -2.50 -4.48
C PHE A 122 5.42 -1.30 -4.15
N LEU A 123 5.73 -1.08 -2.86
CA LEU A 123 6.60 0.02 -2.44
C LEU A 123 8.02 -0.12 -3.01
N ILE A 124 8.59 -1.32 -3.03
CA ILE A 124 9.90 -1.57 -3.63
C ILE A 124 9.90 -1.22 -5.13
N LEU A 125 8.92 -1.72 -5.89
CA LEU A 125 8.82 -1.44 -7.33
C LEU A 125 8.59 0.04 -7.61
N PHE A 126 7.72 0.69 -6.82
CA PHE A 126 7.48 2.12 -6.91
C PHE A 126 8.77 2.92 -6.68
N ASN A 127 9.52 2.59 -5.62
CA ASN A 127 10.74 3.29 -5.26
C ASN A 127 11.87 3.06 -6.29
N ILE A 128 12.04 1.85 -6.79
CA ILE A 128 12.97 1.58 -7.90
C ILE A 128 12.56 2.42 -9.12
N GLY A 129 11.28 2.46 -9.43
CA GLY A 129 10.77 3.22 -10.58
C GLY A 129 11.01 4.72 -10.47
N ILE A 130 10.78 5.35 -9.29
CA ILE A 130 11.01 6.79 -9.12
C ILE A 130 12.50 7.13 -9.11
N ILE A 131 13.37 6.28 -8.56
CA ILE A 131 14.81 6.45 -8.64
C ILE A 131 15.27 6.43 -10.11
N LEU A 132 14.81 5.44 -10.89
CA LEU A 132 15.10 5.36 -12.32
C LEU A 132 14.57 6.60 -13.07
N ALA A 133 13.35 7.06 -12.76
CA ALA A 133 12.78 8.27 -13.36
C ALA A 133 13.56 9.55 -13.00
N GLY A 134 14.24 9.57 -11.84
CA GLY A 134 15.12 10.64 -11.44
C GLY A 134 16.46 10.65 -12.18
N PHE A 135 17.09 9.50 -12.38
CA PHE A 135 18.45 9.40 -12.92
C PHE A 135 18.50 9.17 -14.44
N LEU A 136 17.61 8.32 -15.00
CA LEU A 136 17.71 7.86 -16.38
C LEU A 136 17.63 8.97 -17.42
N PRO A 137 16.76 10.00 -17.31
CA PRO A 137 16.72 11.10 -18.27
C PRO A 137 18.05 11.87 -18.35
N HIS A 138 18.72 12.10 -17.22
CA HIS A 138 20.03 12.76 -17.19
C HIS A 138 21.09 11.93 -17.93
N ALA A 139 21.08 10.61 -17.75
CA ALA A 139 22.02 9.73 -18.43
C ALA A 139 21.75 9.69 -19.96
N ILE A 140 20.48 9.68 -20.38
CA ILE A 140 20.11 9.62 -21.80
C ILE A 140 20.49 10.91 -22.55
N TYR A 141 20.24 12.07 -21.96
CA TYR A 141 20.49 13.35 -22.60
C TYR A 141 21.86 13.96 -22.31
N GLY A 142 22.72 13.26 -21.54
CA GLY A 142 24.05 13.74 -21.17
C GLY A 142 24.05 15.00 -20.30
N VAL A 143 22.94 15.25 -19.58
CA VAL A 143 22.81 16.38 -18.67
C VAL A 143 23.44 16.01 -17.32
N PRO A 144 24.17 16.93 -16.65
CA PRO A 144 24.74 16.66 -15.33
C PRO A 144 23.69 16.18 -14.34
N PHE A 145 24.04 15.19 -13.51
CA PHE A 145 23.18 14.72 -12.42
C PHE A 145 22.91 15.84 -11.41
N PRO A 146 21.81 15.74 -10.63
CA PRO A 146 21.54 16.68 -9.56
C PRO A 146 22.73 16.81 -8.62
N LYS A 147 23.09 18.06 -8.26
CA LYS A 147 24.23 18.36 -7.37
C LYS A 147 23.98 17.89 -5.94
N GLU A 148 22.71 17.85 -5.57
CA GLU A 148 22.27 17.36 -4.26
C GLU A 148 22.54 15.85 -4.14
N ALA A 149 23.17 15.42 -3.06
CA ALA A 149 23.35 14.01 -2.76
C ALA A 149 21.98 13.34 -2.53
N PHE A 150 21.83 12.08 -2.99
CA PHE A 150 20.59 11.34 -2.78
C PHE A 150 20.34 11.15 -1.26
N PRO A 151 19.23 11.63 -0.70
CA PRO A 151 18.95 11.61 0.74
C PRO A 151 18.45 10.24 1.19
N VAL A 152 19.36 9.25 1.29
CA VAL A 152 19.03 7.84 1.57
C VAL A 152 18.24 7.67 2.87
N GLU A 153 18.69 8.30 3.95
CA GLU A 153 18.05 8.18 5.27
C GLU A 153 16.60 8.70 5.24
N PHE A 154 16.42 9.90 4.72
CA PHE A 154 15.10 10.51 4.56
C PHE A 154 14.16 9.64 3.71
N PHE A 155 14.69 9.14 2.59
CA PHE A 155 13.95 8.29 1.66
C PHE A 155 13.49 6.97 2.33
N LEU A 156 14.40 6.28 3.02
CA LEU A 156 14.08 5.02 3.71
C LEU A 156 13.10 5.24 4.87
N LEU A 157 13.33 6.28 5.67
CA LEU A 157 12.47 6.61 6.81
C LEU A 157 11.02 6.88 6.35
N LYS A 158 10.84 7.73 5.33
CA LYS A 158 9.50 8.09 4.84
C LYS A 158 8.78 6.89 4.20
N ASN A 159 9.49 6.06 3.45
CA ASN A 159 8.88 4.83 2.90
C ASN A 159 8.49 3.82 3.99
N THR A 160 9.28 3.74 5.07
CA THR A 160 8.93 2.91 6.23
C THR A 160 7.64 3.41 6.89
N TRP A 161 7.47 4.72 7.04
CA TRP A 161 6.24 5.28 7.58
C TRP A 161 5.05 5.08 6.64
N PHE A 162 5.20 5.23 5.32
CA PHE A 162 4.12 4.88 4.39
C PHE A 162 3.68 3.41 4.51
N PHE A 163 4.63 2.50 4.74
CA PHE A 163 4.29 1.11 5.00
C PHE A 163 3.50 0.95 6.29
N VAL A 164 3.94 1.56 7.40
CA VAL A 164 3.26 1.49 8.70
C VAL A 164 1.86 2.10 8.64
N ASP A 165 1.73 3.28 8.03
CA ASP A 165 0.48 4.02 7.94
C ASP A 165 -0.57 3.33 7.07
N CYS A 166 -0.13 2.44 6.18
CA CYS A 166 -1.03 1.64 5.34
C CYS A 166 -1.51 0.34 6.00
N LEU A 167 -0.86 -0.11 7.08
CA LEU A 167 -1.21 -1.36 7.77
C LEU A 167 -2.68 -1.43 8.22
N PRO A 168 -3.28 -0.38 8.82
CA PRO A 168 -4.68 -0.43 9.23
C PRO A 168 -5.65 -0.56 8.05
N ILE A 169 -5.30 0.01 6.88
CA ILE A 169 -6.09 -0.16 5.65
C ILE A 169 -6.08 -1.64 5.24
N VAL A 170 -4.90 -2.29 5.26
CA VAL A 170 -4.77 -3.72 4.98
C VAL A 170 -5.66 -4.54 5.91
N ALA A 171 -5.56 -4.32 7.23
CA ALA A 171 -6.29 -5.12 8.21
C ALA A 171 -7.80 -4.91 8.11
N LEU A 172 -8.26 -3.66 7.95
CA LEU A 172 -9.69 -3.35 7.80
C LEU A 172 -10.24 -3.93 6.49
N GLN A 173 -9.52 -3.77 5.38
CA GLN A 173 -9.95 -4.30 4.10
C GLN A 173 -9.95 -5.82 4.09
N TYR A 174 -8.99 -6.46 4.77
CA TYR A 174 -8.95 -7.91 4.95
C TYR A 174 -10.15 -8.40 5.76
N LEU A 175 -10.46 -7.72 6.88
CA LEU A 175 -11.64 -7.99 7.69
C LEU A 175 -12.91 -7.95 6.84
N ILE A 176 -13.16 -6.87 6.10
CA ILE A 176 -14.35 -6.72 5.27
C ILE A 176 -14.38 -7.80 4.19
N SER A 177 -13.27 -8.05 3.51
CA SER A 177 -13.19 -9.01 2.42
C SER A 177 -13.45 -10.45 2.82
N LEU A 178 -13.16 -10.84 4.07
CA LEU A 178 -13.46 -12.16 4.61
C LEU A 178 -14.94 -12.34 4.99
N GLN A 179 -15.68 -11.24 5.21
CA GLN A 179 -17.09 -11.33 5.58
C GLN A 179 -18.03 -11.50 4.38
N PHE A 180 -17.69 -10.97 3.23
CA PHE A 180 -18.57 -10.93 2.07
C PHE A 180 -18.06 -11.80 0.92
N LYS A 181 -18.94 -12.66 0.38
CA LYS A 181 -18.64 -13.48 -0.81
C LYS A 181 -18.64 -12.65 -2.10
N ASN A 182 -19.40 -11.55 -2.12
CA ASN A 182 -19.47 -10.66 -3.27
C ASN A 182 -18.30 -9.68 -3.29
N PHE A 183 -17.51 -9.70 -4.35
CA PHE A 183 -16.37 -8.81 -4.59
C PHE A 183 -16.73 -7.31 -4.52
N MET A 184 -17.93 -6.95 -4.99
CA MET A 184 -18.32 -5.54 -5.10
C MET A 184 -18.50 -4.87 -3.73
N ILE A 185 -18.88 -5.63 -2.68
CA ILE A 185 -19.14 -5.07 -1.36
C ILE A 185 -17.83 -4.60 -0.69
N PRO A 186 -16.79 -5.44 -0.52
CA PRO A 186 -15.53 -4.98 0.04
C PRO A 186 -14.86 -3.90 -0.83
N LEU A 187 -14.95 -4.01 -2.14
CA LEU A 187 -14.40 -3.01 -3.05
C LEU A 187 -15.08 -1.65 -2.87
N GLY A 188 -16.42 -1.63 -2.91
CA GLY A 188 -17.19 -0.40 -2.71
C GLY A 188 -16.99 0.23 -1.34
N ALA A 189 -16.93 -0.59 -0.29
CA ALA A 189 -16.62 -0.12 1.06
C ALA A 189 -15.23 0.52 1.14
N GLY A 190 -14.20 -0.13 0.57
CA GLY A 190 -12.83 0.40 0.57
C GLY A 190 -12.70 1.71 -0.22
N ILE A 191 -13.30 1.79 -1.40
CA ILE A 191 -13.33 3.04 -2.19
C ILE A 191 -14.10 4.14 -1.44
N GLY A 192 -15.25 3.82 -0.86
CA GLY A 192 -16.04 4.77 -0.10
C GLY A 192 -15.29 5.32 1.11
N LEU A 193 -14.59 4.47 1.87
CA LEU A 193 -13.74 4.89 2.99
C LEU A 193 -12.55 5.73 2.53
N MET A 194 -11.94 5.40 1.39
CA MET A 194 -10.87 6.21 0.81
C MET A 194 -11.36 7.60 0.44
N VAL A 195 -12.50 7.72 -0.25
CA VAL A 195 -13.07 9.03 -0.61
C VAL A 195 -13.46 9.81 0.64
N ALA A 196 -14.11 9.17 1.61
CA ALA A 196 -14.47 9.80 2.88
C ALA A 196 -13.22 10.32 3.63
N SER A 197 -12.11 9.58 3.59
CA SER A 197 -10.87 10.00 4.24
C SER A 197 -10.27 11.26 3.60
N LEU A 198 -10.35 11.40 2.28
CA LEU A 198 -9.87 12.61 1.60
C LEU A 198 -10.68 13.86 1.99
N ILE A 199 -11.98 13.70 2.21
CA ILE A 199 -12.85 14.78 2.71
C ILE A 199 -12.51 15.12 4.17
N ALA A 200 -12.16 14.11 4.96
CA ALA A 200 -11.87 14.26 6.38
C ALA A 200 -10.44 14.74 6.71
N LEU A 201 -9.59 15.03 5.73
CA LEU A 201 -8.20 15.44 5.97
C LEU A 201 -8.08 16.72 6.79
N GLU A 202 -8.99 17.68 6.60
CA GLU A 202 -9.01 18.96 7.32
C GLU A 202 -9.83 18.90 8.61
N TRP A 203 -10.47 17.77 8.88
CA TRP A 203 -11.29 17.61 10.07
C TRP A 203 -10.42 17.37 11.31
N GLU A 204 -10.74 18.04 12.41
CA GLU A 204 -10.01 17.93 13.68
C GLU A 204 -9.89 16.47 14.19
N TYR A 205 -10.92 15.66 13.96
CA TYR A 205 -10.96 14.24 14.35
C TYR A 205 -10.60 13.28 13.21
N GLY A 206 -10.04 13.77 12.12
CA GLY A 206 -9.65 12.95 10.96
C GLY A 206 -8.69 11.80 11.30
N TYR A 207 -7.90 11.95 12.38
CA TYR A 207 -6.98 10.92 12.86
C TYR A 207 -7.68 9.63 13.39
N PHE A 208 -8.99 9.64 13.60
CA PHE A 208 -9.75 8.42 13.88
C PHE A 208 -10.03 7.57 12.62
N ILE A 209 -9.80 8.11 11.45
CA ILE A 209 -10.07 7.44 10.18
C ILE A 209 -8.77 6.83 9.66
N PRO A 210 -8.61 5.49 9.62
CA PRO A 210 -7.35 4.85 9.25
C PRO A 210 -6.84 5.17 7.84
N TYR A 211 -7.73 5.54 6.93
CA TYR A 211 -7.37 5.89 5.56
C TYR A 211 -6.71 7.27 5.41
N THR A 212 -6.75 8.12 6.46
CA THR A 212 -6.10 9.46 6.44
C THR A 212 -4.60 9.40 6.70
N TYR A 213 -4.06 8.29 7.25
CA TYR A 213 -2.68 8.27 7.74
C TYR A 213 -1.64 8.37 6.63
N CYS A 214 -1.82 7.68 5.49
CA CYS A 214 -0.92 7.85 4.35
C CYS A 214 -0.93 9.28 3.80
N PRO A 215 -2.09 9.94 3.58
CA PRO A 215 -2.17 11.36 3.30
C PRO A 215 -1.51 12.24 4.37
N TYR A 216 -1.75 11.99 5.67
CA TYR A 216 -1.15 12.78 6.75
C TYR A 216 0.38 12.73 6.75
N ASN A 217 0.97 11.53 6.56
CA ASN A 217 2.41 11.37 6.42
C ASN A 217 2.97 12.23 5.27
N PHE A 218 2.25 12.29 4.14
CA PHE A 218 2.64 13.13 3.01
C PHE A 218 2.52 14.63 3.34
N PHE A 219 1.40 15.08 3.93
CA PHE A 219 1.18 16.50 4.25
C PHE A 219 2.07 16.99 5.40
N GLU A 220 2.39 16.15 6.38
CA GLU A 220 3.39 16.44 7.40
C GLU A 220 4.76 16.69 6.77
N LEU A 221 5.17 15.86 5.81
CA LEU A 221 6.38 16.04 5.03
C LEU A 221 6.41 17.40 4.33
N ARG A 222 5.30 17.83 3.75
CA ARG A 222 5.17 19.12 3.06
C ARG A 222 4.89 20.30 4.01
N LYS A 223 4.82 20.07 5.31
CA LYS A 223 4.51 21.09 6.35
C LYS A 223 3.28 21.91 6.02
N VAL A 224 2.25 21.27 5.46
CA VAL A 224 0.98 21.94 5.13
C VAL A 224 0.25 22.24 6.41
N ALA A 225 0.02 23.54 6.68
CA ALA A 225 -0.67 23.98 7.88
C ALA A 225 -2.12 23.45 7.92
N GLY A 226 -2.55 22.99 9.10
CA GLY A 226 -3.93 22.54 9.33
C GLY A 226 -4.20 21.07 9.02
N ILE A 227 -3.30 20.36 8.33
CA ILE A 227 -3.46 18.94 8.03
C ILE A 227 -2.41 18.13 8.80
N GLY A 228 -2.87 17.14 9.60
CA GLY A 228 -1.96 16.23 10.34
C GLY A 228 -1.25 16.85 11.55
N GLN A 229 -1.47 18.14 11.85
CA GLN A 229 -0.73 18.88 12.90
C GLN A 229 -1.41 18.85 14.30
N GLN A 230 -2.24 17.88 14.55
CA GLN A 230 -3.09 17.85 15.76
C GLN A 230 -2.35 17.39 17.03
N GLY A 231 -1.02 17.34 17.01
CA GLY A 231 -0.22 16.88 18.17
C GLY A 231 -0.39 15.39 18.50
N VAL A 232 -1.09 14.66 17.65
CA VAL A 232 -1.37 13.21 17.79
C VAL A 232 -0.38 12.42 16.93
N ASN A 233 0.27 11.42 17.53
CA ASN A 233 1.12 10.52 16.78
C ASN A 233 0.26 9.50 16.02
N PHE A 234 -0.13 9.81 14.77
CA PHE A 234 -0.98 8.96 13.94
C PHE A 234 -0.29 7.63 13.54
N HIS A 235 1.04 7.55 13.55
CA HIS A 235 1.76 6.30 13.33
C HIS A 235 1.49 5.27 14.44
N LEU A 236 1.39 5.72 15.70
CA LEU A 236 1.00 4.85 16.82
C LEU A 236 -0.46 4.42 16.70
N TRP A 237 -1.35 5.32 16.26
CA TRP A 237 -2.73 4.98 15.96
C TRP A 237 -2.82 3.95 14.82
N ALA A 238 -1.97 4.07 13.79
CA ALA A 238 -1.91 3.11 12.70
C ALA A 238 -1.59 1.69 13.21
N LEU A 239 -0.60 1.55 14.08
CA LEU A 239 -0.27 0.28 14.70
C LEU A 239 -1.40 -0.25 15.59
N GLY A 240 -2.02 0.62 16.39
CA GLY A 240 -3.16 0.26 17.24
C GLY A 240 -4.35 -0.28 16.42
N TYR A 241 -4.75 0.42 15.37
CA TYR A 241 -5.82 -0.03 14.47
C TYR A 241 -5.46 -1.29 13.69
N PHE A 242 -4.20 -1.45 13.27
CA PHE A 242 -3.75 -2.68 12.64
C PHE A 242 -3.97 -3.89 13.55
N VAL A 243 -3.55 -3.80 14.81
CA VAL A 243 -3.75 -4.87 15.80
C VAL A 243 -5.24 -5.10 16.04
N LEU A 244 -6.01 -4.04 16.29
CA LEU A 244 -7.44 -4.11 16.55
C LEU A 244 -8.19 -4.83 15.41
N PHE A 245 -8.01 -4.38 14.18
CA PHE A 245 -8.70 -4.96 13.02
C PHE A 245 -8.22 -6.37 12.70
N THR A 246 -6.93 -6.67 12.93
CA THR A 246 -6.40 -8.03 12.74
C THR A 246 -7.02 -8.99 13.76
N VAL A 247 -7.09 -8.60 15.04
CA VAL A 247 -7.72 -9.42 16.09
C VAL A 247 -9.21 -9.62 15.80
N LEU A 248 -9.93 -8.54 15.48
CA LEU A 248 -11.35 -8.61 15.14
C LEU A 248 -11.59 -9.50 13.91
N SER A 249 -10.77 -9.34 12.87
CA SER A 249 -10.81 -10.16 11.66
C SER A 249 -10.60 -11.64 11.98
N TYR A 250 -9.61 -11.95 12.82
CA TYR A 250 -9.30 -13.30 13.23
C TYR A 250 -10.45 -13.95 14.03
N VAL A 251 -10.98 -13.23 15.03
CA VAL A 251 -12.11 -13.72 15.83
C VAL A 251 -13.32 -14.02 14.95
N LEU A 252 -13.67 -13.09 14.05
CA LEU A 252 -14.79 -13.30 13.12
C LEU A 252 -14.53 -14.44 12.13
N TYR A 253 -13.27 -14.64 11.74
CA TYR A 253 -12.88 -15.72 10.82
C TYR A 253 -13.06 -17.11 11.47
N ILE A 254 -12.62 -17.30 12.73
CA ILE A 254 -12.72 -18.58 13.42
C ILE A 254 -14.12 -18.88 13.96
N THR A 255 -14.94 -17.84 14.25
CA THR A 255 -16.31 -17.99 14.76
C THR A 255 -17.36 -18.10 13.66
N LYS A 256 -16.98 -17.87 12.40
CA LYS A 256 -17.88 -17.93 11.26
C LYS A 256 -18.42 -19.36 11.10
N LYS A 257 -19.64 -19.60 11.60
CA LYS A 257 -20.35 -20.85 11.33
C LYS A 257 -20.81 -20.79 9.86
N GLU A 258 -20.29 -21.69 9.04
CA GLU A 258 -20.81 -21.85 7.69
C GLU A 258 -22.27 -22.29 7.78
N LYS A 259 -23.17 -21.42 7.40
CA LYS A 259 -24.49 -21.85 6.91
C LYS A 259 -24.27 -22.25 5.46
N GLY A 260 -24.33 -23.56 5.21
CA GLY A 260 -24.17 -24.22 3.93
C GLY A 260 -25.04 -23.66 2.83
#